data_d0a39b64ad19ecee562261632e87f2f1
#
_entry.id   d0a39b64ad19ecee562261632e87f2f1
#
_cell.length_a   1.000
_cell.length_b   1.000
_cell.length_c   1.000
_cell.angle_alpha   90.00
_cell.angle_beta   90.00
_cell.angle_gamma   90.00
#
_symmetry.space_group_name_H-M   'P 1'
#
loop_
_entity.id
_entity.type
_entity.pdbx_description
1 polymer ?
#
loop_
_entity_poly.entity_id
_entity_poly.type
_entity_poly.pdbx_seq_one_letter_code
_entity_poly.pdbx_strand_id
1 'polypeptide(L)' 'MITLRTFARYRERLGFERLELELPVPATLAALLEDPRLAPLPPEALFAVNQAFVQRDAPLRDGDEVALMPPVSGG' A
#
# COMPACT_ATOMS: atom_id res chain seq x y z
N MET A 1 2.49 10.68 9.07
CA MET A 1 3.06 10.36 7.75
C MET A 1 3.10 8.86 7.57
N ILE A 2 2.73 8.40 6.39
CA ILE A 2 2.72 6.98 6.02
C ILE A 2 3.77 6.77 4.95
N THR A 3 4.53 5.69 5.06
CA THR A 3 5.51 5.31 4.05
C THR A 3 4.92 4.19 3.20
N LEU A 4 4.85 4.40 1.89
CA LEU A 4 4.43 3.37 0.95
C LEU A 4 5.66 2.73 0.33
N ARG A 5 5.61 1.42 0.15
CA ARG A 5 6.66 0.68 -0.56
C ARG A 5 6.02 -0.23 -1.59
N THR A 6 6.63 -0.29 -2.75
CA THR A 6 6.16 -1.15 -3.84
C THR A 6 7.20 -2.19 -4.15
N PHE A 7 6.74 -3.34 -4.63
CA PHE A 7 7.60 -4.46 -4.92
C PHE A 7 7.30 -5.04 -6.29
N ALA A 8 8.31 -5.64 -6.91
CA ALA A 8 8.21 -6.35 -8.16
C ALA A 8 7.57 -5.46 -9.25
N ARG A 9 6.60 -6.00 -10.01
CA ARG A 9 6.00 -5.26 -11.11
C ARG A 9 5.20 -4.03 -10.69
N TYR A 10 4.80 -3.95 -9.41
CA TYR A 10 4.05 -2.79 -8.94
C TYR A 10 4.94 -1.55 -8.84
N ARG A 11 6.23 -1.73 -8.61
CA ARG A 11 7.16 -0.62 -8.61
C ARG A 11 7.16 0.08 -9.97
N GLU A 12 7.16 -0.69 -11.05
CA GLU A 12 7.11 -0.13 -12.40
C GLU A 12 5.74 0.45 -12.72
N ARG A 13 4.69 -0.24 -12.32
CA ARG A 13 3.33 0.18 -12.63
C ARG A 13 2.97 1.49 -11.94
N LEU A 14 3.38 1.67 -10.70
CA LEU A 14 3.06 2.87 -9.93
C LEU A 14 4.10 3.97 -10.09
N GLY A 15 5.30 3.64 -10.56
CA GLY A 15 6.32 4.62 -10.85
C GLY A 15 7.17 5.03 -9.65
N PHE A 16 7.07 4.33 -8.54
CA PHE A 16 7.92 4.62 -7.38
C PHE A 16 8.22 3.33 -6.62
N GLU A 17 9.36 3.33 -5.93
CA GLU A 17 9.73 2.24 -5.05
C GLU A 17 9.35 2.55 -3.60
N ARG A 18 9.48 3.81 -3.22
CA ARG A 18 9.15 4.29 -1.89
C ARG A 18 8.54 5.68 -2.02
N LEU A 19 7.48 5.93 -1.28
CA LEU A 19 6.82 7.22 -1.30
C LEU A 19 6.30 7.52 0.11
N GLU A 20 6.64 8.69 0.62
CA GLU A 20 6.08 9.15 1.89
C GLU A 20 4.94 10.10 1.59
N LEU A 21 3.83 9.91 2.29
CA LEU A 21 2.69 10.79 2.11
C LEU A 21 2.02 11.06 3.45
N GLU A 22 1.35 12.19 3.49
CA GLU A 22 0.56 12.54 4.65
C GLU A 22 -0.84 12.00 4.48
N LEU A 23 -1.33 11.34 5.52
CA LEU A 23 -2.68 10.82 5.56
C LEU A 23 -3.27 11.22 6.89
N PRO A 24 -4.42 11.89 6.92
CA PRO A 24 -5.05 12.20 8.21
C PRO A 24 -5.33 10.92 8.96
N VAL A 25 -4.79 10.81 10.16
CA VAL A 25 -4.99 9.64 11.00
C VAL A 25 -5.91 10.01 12.16
N PRO A 26 -6.71 9.07 12.64
CA PRO A 26 -6.80 7.66 12.22
C PRO A 26 -7.49 7.49 10.87
N ALA A 27 -7.01 6.52 10.11
CA ALA A 27 -7.56 6.20 8.81
C ALA A 27 -7.45 4.70 8.58
N THR A 28 -8.07 4.20 7.51
CA THR A 28 -7.93 2.81 7.13
C THR A 28 -7.08 2.68 5.88
N LEU A 29 -6.60 1.46 5.63
CA LEU A 29 -5.90 1.18 4.39
C LEU A 29 -6.78 1.51 3.17
N ALA A 30 -8.09 1.23 3.26
CA ALA A 30 -9.00 1.55 2.17
C ALA A 30 -8.99 3.04 1.84
N ALA A 31 -8.91 3.90 2.85
CA ALA A 31 -8.83 5.35 2.63
C ALA A 31 -7.54 5.72 1.92
N LEU A 32 -6.43 5.09 2.29
CA LEU A 32 -5.15 5.31 1.61
C LEU A 32 -5.22 4.93 0.15
N LEU A 33 -5.91 3.82 -0.16
CA LEU A 33 -5.98 3.31 -1.52
C LEU A 33 -6.81 4.19 -2.45
N GLU A 34 -7.50 5.18 -1.93
CA GLU A 34 -8.22 6.16 -2.74
C GLU A 34 -7.31 7.24 -3.32
N ASP A 35 -6.05 7.29 -2.90
CA ASP A 35 -5.10 8.27 -3.44
C ASP A 35 -4.94 8.02 -4.94
N PRO A 36 -5.06 9.09 -5.78
CA PRO A 36 -4.94 8.94 -7.23
C PRO A 36 -3.63 8.32 -7.70
N ARG A 37 -2.55 8.46 -6.93
CA ARG A 37 -1.28 7.86 -7.30
C ARG A 37 -1.32 6.35 -7.25
N LEU A 38 -2.29 5.78 -6.53
CA LEU A 38 -2.45 4.34 -6.42
C LEU A 38 -3.52 3.79 -7.36
N ALA A 39 -4.10 4.63 -8.20
CA ALA A 39 -5.14 4.20 -9.13
C ALA A 39 -4.72 3.03 -10.03
N PRO A 40 -3.45 2.94 -10.51
CA PRO A 40 -3.04 1.81 -11.34
C PRO A 40 -2.91 0.49 -10.59
N LEU A 41 -3.04 0.48 -9.27
CA LEU A 41 -2.89 -0.74 -8.48
C LEU A 41 -4.05 -1.71 -8.76
N PRO A 42 -3.74 -2.99 -9.11
CA PRO A 42 -4.82 -3.94 -9.40
C PRO A 42 -5.55 -4.36 -8.12
N PRO A 43 -6.81 -4.80 -8.25
CA PRO A 43 -7.60 -5.17 -7.08
C PRO A 43 -7.08 -6.42 -6.34
N GLU A 44 -6.30 -7.27 -7.01
CA GLU A 44 -5.74 -8.47 -6.38
C GLU A 44 -4.48 -8.19 -5.57
N ALA A 45 -4.04 -6.94 -5.49
CA ALA A 45 -2.82 -6.61 -4.75
C ALA A 45 -2.91 -7.03 -3.29
N LEU A 46 -1.77 -7.44 -2.75
CA LEU A 46 -1.64 -7.78 -1.34
C LEU A 46 -1.04 -6.59 -0.58
N PHE A 47 -1.42 -6.48 0.67
CA PHE A 47 -1.00 -5.37 1.52
C PHE A 47 -0.40 -5.88 2.81
N ALA A 48 0.66 -5.22 3.26
CA ALA A 48 1.21 -5.47 4.58
C ALA A 48 1.44 -4.13 5.27
N VAL A 49 1.13 -4.08 6.55
CA VAL A 49 1.43 -2.90 7.38
C VAL A 49 2.45 -3.33 8.40
N ASN A 50 3.60 -2.66 8.39
CA ASN A 50 4.71 -2.98 9.27
C ASN A 50 5.07 -4.48 9.21
N GLN A 51 5.10 -5.01 7.97
CA GLN A 51 5.50 -6.38 7.65
C GLN A 51 4.48 -7.45 8.05
N ALA A 52 3.25 -7.06 8.37
CA ALA A 52 2.18 -8.00 8.65
C ALA A 52 1.10 -7.88 7.60
N PHE A 53 0.71 -8.99 6.98
CA PHE A 53 -0.37 -8.97 5.99
C PHE A 53 -1.68 -8.51 6.63
N VAL A 54 -2.39 -7.65 5.93
CA VAL A 54 -3.63 -7.06 6.43
C VAL A 54 -4.68 -6.99 5.32
N GLN A 55 -5.92 -6.74 5.74
CA GLN A 55 -7.03 -6.48 4.83
C GLN A 55 -7.21 -4.98 4.65
N ARG A 56 -8.11 -4.60 3.73
CA ARG A 56 -8.33 -3.19 3.40
C ARG A 56 -8.92 -2.38 4.55
N ASP A 57 -9.54 -3.02 5.51
CA ASP A 57 -10.12 -2.34 6.67
C ASP A 57 -9.11 -2.11 7.80
N ALA A 58 -7.86 -2.49 7.59
CA ALA A 58 -6.84 -2.32 8.62
C ALA A 58 -6.66 -0.86 9.01
N PRO A 59 -6.60 -0.55 10.30
CA PRO A 59 -6.32 0.82 10.73
C PRO A 59 -4.88 1.20 10.47
N LEU A 60 -4.65 2.46 10.14
CA LEU A 60 -3.33 3.01 9.93
C LEU A 60 -3.04 4.07 10.98
N ARG A 61 -1.79 4.13 11.38
CA ARG A 61 -1.30 5.10 12.35
C ARG A 61 -0.13 5.87 11.76
N ASP A 62 0.16 7.02 12.34
CA ASP A 62 1.30 7.80 11.93
C ASP A 62 2.57 6.96 12.06
N GLY A 63 3.41 7.00 11.03
CA GLY A 63 4.66 6.24 11.02
C GLY A 63 4.57 4.83 10.46
N ASP A 64 3.36 4.37 10.10
CA ASP A 64 3.23 3.03 9.53
C ASP A 64 3.88 2.93 8.16
N GLU A 65 4.41 1.75 7.87
CA GLU A 65 4.94 1.40 6.56
C GLU A 65 3.98 0.42 5.89
N VAL A 66 3.48 0.81 4.72
CA VAL A 66 2.53 0.00 3.96
C VAL A 66 3.23 -0.55 2.73
N ALA A 67 3.25 -1.86 2.59
CA ALA A 67 3.83 -2.53 1.43
C ALA A 67 2.73 -2.95 0.47
N LEU A 68 2.94 -2.68 -0.81
CA LEU A 68 2.03 -3.05 -1.89
C LEU A 68 2.71 -4.10 -2.73
N MET A 69 2.15 -5.31 -2.75
CA MET A 69 2.80 -6.46 -3.36
C MET A 69 1.87 -7.18 -4.31
N PRO A 70 2.41 -7.71 -5.43
CA PRO A 70 1.59 -8.58 -6.26
C PRO A 70 1.32 -9.90 -5.53
N PRO A 71 0.18 -10.53 -5.81
CA PRO A 71 -0.08 -11.83 -5.22
C PRO A 71 0.94 -12.85 -5.70
N VAL A 72 1.23 -13.82 -4.84
CA VAL A 72 2.11 -14.91 -5.22
C VAL A 72 1.34 -15.75 -6.23
N SER A 73 1.81 -15.76 -7.48
CA SER A 73 1.24 -16.66 -8.46
C SER A 73 1.80 -18.05 -8.19
N GLY A 74 0.94 -19.03 -8.10
CA GLY A 74 1.36 -20.40 -7.84
C GLY A 74 2.00 -21.08 -9.03
N GLY A 75 2.31 -20.32 -10.02
CA GLY A 75 2.94 -20.88 -11.22
C GLY A 75 4.39 -20.64 -11.22
#